data_d6bb591445850fa91fdee777922e6b1f
#
_entry.id   d6bb591445850fa91fdee777922e6b1f
#
_cell.length_a   1.000
_cell.length_b   1.000
_cell.length_c   1.000
_cell.angle_alpha   90.00
_cell.angle_beta   90.00
_cell.angle_gamma   90.00
#
_symmetry.space_group_name_H-M   'P 1'
#
loop_
_entity.id
_entity.type
_entity.pdbx_description
1 polymer ?
#
loop_
_entity_poly.entity_id
_entity_poly.type
_entity_poly.pdbx_seq_one_letter_code
_entity_poly.pdbx_strand_id
1 'polypeptide(L)'
;ITGRPIDNRWQYMADGLRFHRLPSGVIAEYEGFADTTIKQADVALLAYPLDFITDRNETDRTLTYYEALTDTIGGPAMSHSAMAVNYARLNQSEKAARLIDRATTPYLRGEHLMMAETPSTDDTYFLTGAGGLLQAILMGYLGLDITEEGISQSSASLPSGIRKITSITPHGTFSRSDNAGL
;
A
#
# COMPACT_ATOMS: atom_id res chain seq x y z
N ILE A 1 -4.07 -10.75 21.86
CA ILE A 1 -2.66 -11.21 21.80
C ILE A 1 -1.99 -11.16 23.18
N THR A 2 -2.12 -10.09 23.93
CA THR A 2 -1.45 -9.95 25.25
C THR A 2 -2.30 -10.39 26.44
N GLY A 3 -3.60 -10.62 26.27
CA GLY A 3 -4.56 -10.94 27.35
C GLY A 3 -4.73 -9.78 28.37
N ARG A 4 -4.12 -8.64 28.14
CA ARG A 4 -4.24 -7.47 29.01
C ARG A 4 -5.52 -6.70 28.68
N PRO A 5 -6.25 -6.18 29.69
CA PRO A 5 -7.38 -5.29 29.42
C PRO A 5 -6.90 -4.01 28.72
N ILE A 6 -7.72 -3.53 27.77
CA ILE A 6 -7.47 -2.25 27.13
C ILE A 6 -7.66 -1.12 28.16
N ASP A 7 -6.71 -0.20 28.22
CA ASP A 7 -6.86 1.01 29.04
C ASP A 7 -8.00 1.87 28.48
N ASN A 8 -8.95 2.23 29.31
CA ASN A 8 -10.12 3.04 28.93
C ASN A 8 -9.75 4.37 28.26
N ARG A 9 -8.55 4.91 28.54
CA ARG A 9 -8.05 6.12 27.87
C ARG A 9 -7.84 5.91 26.38
N TRP A 10 -7.41 4.72 25.97
CA TRP A 10 -7.24 4.39 24.53
C TRP A 10 -8.58 4.35 23.83
N GLN A 11 -9.60 3.76 24.48
CA GLN A 11 -10.95 3.74 23.92
C GLN A 11 -11.52 5.16 23.81
N TYR A 12 -11.37 5.97 24.85
CA TYR A 12 -11.81 7.37 24.84
C TYR A 12 -11.13 8.18 23.72
N MET A 13 -9.82 7.98 23.49
CA MET A 13 -9.09 8.63 22.39
C MET A 13 -9.61 8.17 21.05
N ALA A 14 -9.79 6.85 20.85
CA ALA A 14 -10.28 6.29 19.60
C ALA A 14 -11.69 6.82 19.25
N ASP A 15 -12.59 6.86 20.23
CA ASP A 15 -13.96 7.37 20.08
C ASP A 15 -13.99 8.88 19.78
N GLY A 16 -12.95 9.60 20.22
CA GLY A 16 -12.81 11.06 20.05
C GLY A 16 -12.14 11.47 18.74
N LEU A 17 -11.50 10.55 18.00
CA LEU A 17 -10.83 10.88 16.74
C LEU A 17 -11.81 11.44 15.70
N ARG A 18 -11.38 12.49 15.01
CA ARG A 18 -12.14 13.12 13.94
C ARG A 18 -11.34 13.04 12.63
N PHE A 19 -11.99 12.56 11.59
CA PHE A 19 -11.44 12.60 10.23
C PHE A 19 -12.03 13.79 9.50
N HIS A 20 -11.17 14.74 9.13
CA HIS A 20 -11.57 15.86 8.29
C HIS A 20 -11.76 15.36 6.87
N ARG A 21 -12.78 15.86 6.20
CA ARG A 21 -13.06 15.49 4.80
C ARG A 21 -13.04 16.73 3.92
N LEU A 22 -12.45 16.54 2.75
CA LEU A 22 -12.49 17.53 1.67
C LEU A 22 -13.91 17.65 1.11
N PRO A 23 -14.23 18.71 0.35
CA PRO A 23 -15.53 18.83 -0.33
C PRO A 23 -15.85 17.65 -1.26
N SER A 24 -14.83 16.96 -1.77
CA SER A 24 -14.95 15.72 -2.57
C SER A 24 -15.38 14.49 -1.76
N GLY A 25 -15.40 14.59 -0.43
CA GLY A 25 -15.66 13.49 0.50
C GLY A 25 -14.40 12.65 0.85
N VAL A 26 -13.26 12.90 0.20
CA VAL A 26 -11.99 12.24 0.51
C VAL A 26 -11.52 12.69 1.89
N ILE A 27 -10.96 11.76 2.69
CA ILE A 27 -10.36 12.10 3.98
C ILE A 27 -9.12 12.98 3.73
N ALA A 28 -9.06 14.10 4.41
CA ALA A 28 -7.94 15.01 4.35
C ALA A 28 -6.75 14.46 5.16
N GLU A 29 -5.53 14.74 4.72
CA GLU A 29 -4.30 14.37 5.42
C GLU A 29 -4.27 14.93 6.85
N TYR A 30 -4.72 16.16 7.01
CA TYR A 30 -4.86 16.88 8.27
C TYR A 30 -5.92 17.98 8.14
N GLU A 31 -6.29 18.60 9.26
CA GLU A 31 -7.21 19.74 9.26
C GLU A 31 -6.63 20.92 8.48
N GLY A 32 -7.39 21.43 7.51
CA GLY A 32 -6.95 22.53 6.64
C GLY A 32 -6.07 22.10 5.47
N PHE A 33 -5.95 20.80 5.19
CA PHE A 33 -5.26 20.30 3.99
C PHE A 33 -5.88 20.91 2.72
N ALA A 34 -5.05 21.45 1.84
CA ALA A 34 -5.47 22.18 0.65
C ALA A 34 -4.65 21.78 -0.58
N ASP A 35 -4.84 20.56 -1.05
CA ASP A 35 -4.26 20.04 -2.30
C ASP A 35 -2.73 20.23 -2.43
N THR A 36 -2.01 20.18 -1.31
CA THR A 36 -0.55 20.28 -1.32
C THR A 36 0.09 18.94 -1.66
N THR A 37 1.27 19.01 -2.27
CA THR A 37 2.08 17.82 -2.55
C THR A 37 2.38 17.04 -1.28
N ILE A 38 2.15 15.74 -1.29
CA ILE A 38 2.46 14.83 -0.20
C ILE A 38 3.73 14.02 -0.50
N LYS A 39 4.48 13.71 0.55
CA LYS A 39 5.62 12.79 0.46
C LYS A 39 5.26 11.36 0.82
N GLN A 40 4.37 11.17 1.77
CA GLN A 40 3.99 9.87 2.32
C GLN A 40 2.53 9.55 2.02
N ALA A 41 2.21 8.26 1.99
CA ALA A 41 0.88 7.79 1.62
C ALA A 41 0.00 7.52 2.85
N ASP A 42 0.00 8.42 3.85
CA ASP A 42 -0.63 8.19 5.16
C ASP A 42 -2.12 7.86 5.04
N VAL A 43 -2.88 8.63 4.26
CA VAL A 43 -4.31 8.38 4.06
C VAL A 43 -4.57 7.07 3.29
N ALA A 44 -3.67 6.66 2.40
CA ALA A 44 -3.80 5.38 1.71
C ALA A 44 -3.72 4.18 2.67
N LEU A 45 -2.99 4.32 3.79
CA LEU A 45 -2.90 3.28 4.82
C LEU A 45 -4.22 3.05 5.55
N LEU A 46 -5.15 3.99 5.52
CA LEU A 46 -6.47 3.83 6.11
C LEU A 46 -7.30 2.71 5.44
N ALA A 47 -7.03 2.41 4.16
CA ALA A 47 -7.66 1.27 3.50
C ALA A 47 -6.86 -0.02 3.78
N TYR A 48 -5.58 -0.07 3.44
CA TYR A 48 -4.70 -1.17 3.82
C TYR A 48 -3.40 -0.61 4.42
N PRO A 49 -2.94 -1.10 5.59
CA PRO A 49 -3.40 -2.28 6.33
C PRO A 49 -4.42 -2.00 7.45
N LEU A 50 -4.94 -0.78 7.59
CA LEU A 50 -5.75 -0.40 8.76
C LEU A 50 -7.23 -0.78 8.64
N ASP A 51 -7.72 -1.13 7.45
CA ASP A 51 -9.11 -1.52 7.17
C ASP A 51 -10.17 -0.54 7.73
N PHE A 52 -9.79 0.75 7.86
CA PHE A 52 -10.68 1.81 8.28
C PHE A 52 -11.61 2.26 7.13
N ILE A 53 -11.05 2.39 5.90
CA ILE A 53 -11.83 2.60 4.69
C ILE A 53 -12.09 1.23 4.07
N THR A 54 -13.31 0.71 4.22
CA THR A 54 -13.71 -0.60 3.69
C THR A 54 -14.52 -0.49 2.38
N ASP A 55 -15.07 0.68 2.07
CA ASP A 55 -15.78 0.92 0.81
C ASP A 55 -14.79 1.05 -0.36
N ARG A 56 -14.95 0.19 -1.36
CA ARG A 56 -14.05 0.11 -2.52
C ARG A 56 -14.05 1.39 -3.36
N ASN A 57 -15.20 2.06 -3.49
CA ASN A 57 -15.29 3.30 -4.25
C ASN A 57 -14.64 4.46 -3.49
N GLU A 58 -14.78 4.49 -2.17
CA GLU A 58 -14.08 5.47 -1.33
C GLU A 58 -12.56 5.26 -1.40
N THR A 59 -12.10 4.01 -1.34
CA THR A 59 -10.68 3.68 -1.51
C THR A 59 -10.16 4.15 -2.88
N ASP A 60 -10.87 3.84 -3.97
CA ASP A 60 -10.43 4.25 -5.32
C ASP A 60 -10.39 5.77 -5.49
N ARG A 61 -11.39 6.49 -4.97
CA ARG A 61 -11.39 7.98 -4.98
C ARG A 61 -10.22 8.54 -4.17
N THR A 62 -9.97 7.98 -3.00
CA THR A 62 -8.86 8.38 -2.12
C THR A 62 -7.52 8.17 -2.80
N LEU A 63 -7.30 6.99 -3.36
CA LEU A 63 -6.05 6.67 -4.06
C LEU A 63 -5.84 7.57 -5.28
N THR A 64 -6.88 7.77 -6.09
CA THR A 64 -6.81 8.62 -7.28
C THR A 64 -6.44 10.06 -6.93
N TYR A 65 -7.02 10.59 -5.85
CA TYR A 65 -6.73 11.93 -5.36
C TYR A 65 -5.28 12.05 -4.88
N TYR A 66 -4.84 11.16 -4.00
CA TYR A 66 -3.50 11.23 -3.42
C TYR A 66 -2.38 10.80 -4.37
N GLU A 67 -2.64 9.89 -5.34
CA GLU A 67 -1.69 9.56 -6.39
C GLU A 67 -1.27 10.82 -7.16
N ALA A 68 -2.23 11.69 -7.49
CA ALA A 68 -1.97 12.93 -8.21
C ALA A 68 -1.14 13.95 -7.42
N LEU A 69 -1.19 13.89 -6.09
CA LEU A 69 -0.47 14.80 -5.19
C LEU A 69 0.86 14.24 -4.69
N THR A 70 1.16 12.97 -4.94
CA THR A 70 2.39 12.33 -4.45
C THR A 70 3.61 12.89 -5.15
N ASP A 71 4.61 13.33 -4.35
CA ASP A 71 5.88 13.83 -4.87
C ASP A 71 6.65 12.72 -5.61
N THR A 72 6.82 12.90 -6.92
CA THR A 72 7.53 11.95 -7.79
C THR A 72 9.00 12.28 -7.96
N ILE A 73 9.48 13.42 -7.44
CA ILE A 73 10.85 13.91 -7.61
C ILE A 73 11.64 13.74 -6.31
N GLY A 74 11.11 14.20 -5.21
CA GLY A 74 11.75 14.16 -3.89
C GLY A 74 11.08 13.24 -2.88
N GLY A 75 10.00 12.57 -3.27
CA GLY A 75 9.27 11.64 -2.41
C GLY A 75 9.98 10.30 -2.22
N PRO A 76 9.72 9.61 -1.08
CA PRO A 76 10.34 8.33 -0.80
C PRO A 76 9.71 7.17 -1.59
N ALA A 77 10.51 6.13 -1.86
CA ALA A 77 10.12 4.95 -2.63
C ALA A 77 8.84 4.25 -2.10
N MET A 78 8.57 4.32 -0.80
CA MET A 78 7.46 3.61 -0.17
C MET A 78 6.07 4.16 -0.53
N SER A 79 5.93 5.45 -0.91
CA SER A 79 4.62 6.08 -1.09
C SER A 79 3.80 5.42 -2.19
N HIS A 80 4.41 5.20 -3.35
CA HIS A 80 3.75 4.55 -4.46
C HIS A 80 3.50 3.05 -4.21
N SER A 81 4.39 2.36 -3.49
CA SER A 81 4.17 0.95 -3.16
C SER A 81 3.00 0.75 -2.18
N ALA A 82 2.81 1.65 -1.21
CA ALA A 82 1.64 1.61 -0.33
C ALA A 82 0.31 1.78 -1.10
N MET A 83 0.28 2.68 -2.10
CA MET A 83 -0.88 2.81 -2.98
C MET A 83 -1.05 1.60 -3.89
N ALA A 84 0.04 1.00 -4.37
CA ALA A 84 0.01 -0.17 -5.24
C ALA A 84 -0.66 -1.38 -4.57
N VAL A 85 -0.42 -1.61 -3.26
CA VAL A 85 -1.13 -2.64 -2.48
C VAL A 85 -2.63 -2.47 -2.62
N ASN A 86 -3.12 -1.26 -2.39
CA ASN A 86 -4.54 -0.94 -2.42
C ASN A 86 -5.15 -1.11 -3.82
N TYR A 87 -4.48 -0.61 -4.88
CA TYR A 87 -4.96 -0.82 -6.25
C TYR A 87 -5.00 -2.30 -6.64
N ALA A 88 -4.01 -3.10 -6.25
CA ALA A 88 -4.03 -4.54 -6.50
C ALA A 88 -5.24 -5.21 -5.80
N ARG A 89 -5.52 -4.84 -4.55
CA ARG A 89 -6.69 -5.32 -3.78
C ARG A 89 -8.03 -4.85 -4.37
N LEU A 90 -8.04 -3.72 -5.07
CA LEU A 90 -9.18 -3.25 -5.86
C LEU A 90 -9.34 -3.98 -7.20
N ASN A 91 -8.48 -4.94 -7.55
CA ASN A 91 -8.38 -5.60 -8.84
C ASN A 91 -8.01 -4.62 -10.00
N GLN A 92 -7.33 -3.52 -9.69
CA GLN A 92 -6.78 -2.58 -10.66
C GLN A 92 -5.29 -2.86 -10.87
N SER A 93 -4.98 -4.09 -11.29
CA SER A 93 -3.62 -4.64 -11.35
C SER A 93 -2.65 -3.84 -12.21
N GLU A 94 -3.12 -3.24 -13.31
CA GLU A 94 -2.28 -2.41 -14.18
C GLU A 94 -1.91 -1.07 -13.54
N LYS A 95 -2.81 -0.47 -12.75
CA LYS A 95 -2.47 0.72 -11.95
C LYS A 95 -1.44 0.37 -10.88
N ALA A 96 -1.63 -0.75 -10.19
CA ALA A 96 -0.68 -1.24 -9.21
C ALA A 96 0.70 -1.48 -9.84
N ALA A 97 0.77 -2.10 -11.03
CA ALA A 97 2.03 -2.33 -11.74
C ALA A 97 2.76 -1.02 -12.06
N ARG A 98 2.05 0.00 -12.55
CA ARG A 98 2.65 1.32 -12.80
C ARG A 98 3.23 1.94 -11.53
N LEU A 99 2.54 1.80 -10.40
CA LEU A 99 3.01 2.35 -9.13
C LEU A 99 4.18 1.55 -8.55
N ILE A 100 4.23 0.24 -8.76
CA ILE A 100 5.38 -0.59 -8.40
C ILE A 100 6.60 -0.15 -9.23
N ASP A 101 6.45 0.06 -10.54
CA ASP A 101 7.54 0.57 -11.37
C ASP A 101 8.02 1.94 -10.88
N ARG A 102 7.12 2.86 -10.58
CA ARG A 102 7.44 4.16 -9.98
C ARG A 102 8.11 4.07 -8.62
N ALA A 103 7.77 3.06 -7.81
CA ALA A 103 8.35 2.85 -6.49
C ALA A 103 9.72 2.13 -6.56
N THR A 104 10.12 1.62 -7.71
CA THR A 104 11.36 0.83 -7.86
C THR A 104 12.34 1.47 -8.82
N THR A 105 11.99 1.62 -10.08
CA THR A 105 12.93 2.01 -11.15
C THR A 105 13.74 3.28 -10.84
N PRO A 106 13.17 4.40 -10.36
CA PRO A 106 13.94 5.60 -10.06
C PRO A 106 14.86 5.48 -8.85
N TYR A 107 14.64 4.49 -7.99
CA TYR A 107 15.29 4.34 -6.70
C TYR A 107 16.41 3.30 -6.68
N LEU A 108 16.50 2.44 -7.70
CA LEU A 108 17.49 1.37 -7.75
C LEU A 108 18.89 1.90 -8.08
N ARG A 109 19.91 1.43 -7.36
CA ARG A 109 21.29 1.85 -7.48
C ARG A 109 22.25 0.66 -7.60
N GLY A 110 23.27 0.85 -8.41
CA GLY A 110 24.35 -0.12 -8.60
C GLY A 110 23.93 -1.44 -9.21
N GLU A 111 24.88 -2.35 -9.34
CA GLU A 111 24.68 -3.69 -9.92
C GLU A 111 23.82 -4.61 -9.01
N HIS A 112 23.75 -4.32 -7.72
CA HIS A 112 22.96 -5.09 -6.76
C HIS A 112 21.54 -4.55 -6.58
N LEU A 113 21.12 -3.56 -7.37
CA LEU A 113 19.80 -2.95 -7.34
C LEU A 113 19.37 -2.52 -5.92
N MET A 114 20.31 -1.92 -5.19
CA MET A 114 20.04 -1.38 -3.85
C MET A 114 19.07 -0.21 -3.92
N MET A 115 18.12 -0.15 -3.00
CA MET A 115 17.08 0.87 -3.02
C MET A 115 17.54 2.12 -2.25
N ALA A 116 17.51 3.28 -2.91
CA ALA A 116 17.69 4.59 -2.32
C ALA A 116 16.37 5.13 -1.75
N GLU A 117 16.45 6.11 -0.85
CA GLU A 117 15.24 6.72 -0.27
C GLU A 117 14.50 7.57 -1.31
N THR A 118 15.23 8.41 -2.05
CA THR A 118 14.64 9.31 -3.06
C THR A 118 15.30 9.10 -4.42
N PRO A 119 14.67 9.54 -5.52
CA PRO A 119 15.26 9.41 -6.86
C PRO A 119 16.58 10.15 -7.03
N SER A 120 16.82 11.18 -6.22
CA SER A 120 17.97 12.09 -6.33
C SER A 120 19.11 11.79 -5.35
N THR A 121 18.96 10.79 -4.46
CA THR A 121 20.00 10.42 -3.48
C THR A 121 20.67 9.10 -3.87
N ASP A 122 21.91 8.95 -3.46
CA ASP A 122 22.68 7.70 -3.54
C ASP A 122 22.72 6.96 -2.21
N ASP A 123 21.95 7.43 -1.22
CA ASP A 123 21.78 6.75 0.05
C ASP A 123 21.07 5.43 -0.17
N THR A 124 21.84 4.37 -0.33
CA THR A 124 21.35 3.00 -0.45
C THR A 124 20.93 2.44 0.91
N TYR A 125 20.24 1.32 0.94
CA TYR A 125 19.69 0.66 2.15
C TYR A 125 18.35 1.21 2.63
N PHE A 126 17.53 1.79 1.75
CA PHE A 126 16.19 2.20 2.14
C PHE A 126 15.25 1.00 2.28
N LEU A 127 15.32 0.40 3.45
CA LEU A 127 14.61 -0.85 3.77
C LEU A 127 13.09 -0.70 3.72
N THR A 128 12.57 0.49 4.04
CA THR A 128 11.13 0.78 3.98
C THR A 128 10.60 0.68 2.55
N GLY A 129 11.34 1.16 1.57
CA GLY A 129 10.98 1.02 0.15
C GLY A 129 10.97 -0.44 -0.31
N ALA A 130 12.02 -1.20 0.07
CA ALA A 130 12.10 -2.64 -0.22
C ALA A 130 10.94 -3.42 0.44
N GLY A 131 10.63 -3.09 1.69
CA GLY A 131 9.48 -3.65 2.42
C GLY A 131 8.15 -3.33 1.75
N GLY A 132 7.97 -2.08 1.28
CA GLY A 132 6.78 -1.67 0.54
C GLY A 132 6.60 -2.44 -0.78
N LEU A 133 7.68 -2.69 -1.52
CA LEU A 133 7.66 -3.53 -2.71
C LEU A 133 7.20 -4.97 -2.39
N LEU A 134 7.80 -5.58 -1.37
CA LEU A 134 7.40 -6.93 -0.93
C LEU A 134 5.92 -6.95 -0.50
N GLN A 135 5.47 -5.93 0.21
CA GLN A 135 4.08 -5.79 0.63
C GLN A 135 3.14 -5.70 -0.59
N ALA A 136 3.51 -4.92 -1.62
CA ALA A 136 2.72 -4.81 -2.85
C ALA A 136 2.57 -6.17 -3.56
N ILE A 137 3.60 -7.00 -3.55
CA ILE A 137 3.56 -8.35 -4.15
C ILE A 137 2.76 -9.31 -3.26
N LEU A 138 3.08 -9.39 -1.97
CA LEU A 138 2.50 -10.39 -1.07
C LEU A 138 1.06 -10.03 -0.68
N MET A 139 0.83 -8.82 -0.21
CA MET A 139 -0.47 -8.39 0.31
C MET A 139 -1.35 -7.80 -0.80
N GLY A 140 -0.74 -7.23 -1.84
CA GLY A 140 -1.44 -6.73 -3.02
C GLY A 140 -1.78 -7.86 -4.00
N TYR A 141 -0.82 -8.32 -4.79
CA TYR A 141 -1.08 -9.27 -5.87
C TYR A 141 -1.41 -10.69 -5.42
N LEU A 142 -0.73 -11.22 -4.39
CA LEU A 142 -1.13 -12.50 -3.82
C LEU A 142 -2.39 -12.38 -2.97
N GLY A 143 -2.67 -11.19 -2.41
CA GLY A 143 -3.83 -10.94 -1.57
C GLY A 143 -3.73 -11.64 -0.22
N LEU A 144 -2.52 -11.73 0.37
CA LEU A 144 -2.35 -12.33 1.68
C LEU A 144 -2.82 -11.38 2.77
N ASP A 145 -3.54 -11.92 3.72
CA ASP A 145 -3.95 -11.26 4.96
C ASP A 145 -3.45 -12.06 6.16
N ILE A 146 -2.85 -11.37 7.12
CA ILE A 146 -2.38 -11.97 8.37
C ILE A 146 -3.41 -11.66 9.45
N THR A 147 -4.06 -12.71 9.96
CA THR A 147 -5.10 -12.63 10.97
C THR A 147 -4.70 -13.39 12.23
N GLU A 148 -5.53 -13.37 13.27
CA GLU A 148 -5.32 -14.16 14.49
C GLU A 148 -5.42 -15.67 14.19
N GLU A 149 -6.20 -16.07 13.18
CA GLU A 149 -6.37 -17.46 12.76
C GLU A 149 -5.23 -17.94 11.85
N GLY A 150 -4.37 -17.04 11.37
CA GLY A 150 -3.25 -17.37 10.50
C GLY A 150 -3.21 -16.52 9.23
N ILE A 151 -2.73 -17.10 8.14
CA ILE A 151 -2.64 -16.45 6.84
C ILE A 151 -3.81 -16.88 5.96
N SER A 152 -4.60 -15.91 5.51
CA SER A 152 -5.65 -16.12 4.52
C SER A 152 -5.26 -15.50 3.18
N GLN A 153 -5.99 -15.82 2.11
CA GLN A 153 -5.75 -15.28 0.77
C GLN A 153 -7.06 -14.75 0.19
N SER A 154 -7.13 -13.45 -0.02
CA SER A 154 -8.24 -12.77 -0.66
C SER A 154 -8.14 -12.77 -2.19
N SER A 155 -9.20 -12.37 -2.88
CA SER A 155 -9.18 -12.22 -4.34
C SER A 155 -8.35 -10.99 -4.75
N ALA A 156 -7.49 -11.15 -5.74
CA ALA A 156 -6.75 -10.09 -6.41
C ALA A 156 -6.48 -10.50 -7.85
N SER A 157 -6.10 -9.58 -8.72
CA SER A 157 -5.71 -9.87 -10.10
C SER A 157 -4.22 -9.62 -10.32
N LEU A 158 -3.62 -10.37 -11.25
CA LEU A 158 -2.25 -10.12 -11.69
C LEU A 158 -2.24 -9.13 -12.86
N PRO A 159 -1.19 -8.30 -12.99
CA PRO A 159 -1.03 -7.45 -14.16
C PRO A 159 -0.65 -8.28 -15.40
N SER A 160 -0.87 -7.70 -16.57
CA SER A 160 -0.47 -8.33 -17.84
C SER A 160 1.02 -8.67 -17.83
N GLY A 161 1.34 -9.85 -18.38
CA GLY A 161 2.70 -10.36 -18.42
C GLY A 161 3.17 -11.15 -17.20
N ILE A 162 2.48 -11.07 -16.07
CA ILE A 162 2.74 -11.94 -14.92
C ILE A 162 1.75 -13.09 -14.90
N ARG A 163 2.20 -14.29 -15.23
CA ARG A 163 1.33 -15.48 -15.30
C ARG A 163 1.07 -16.13 -13.96
N LYS A 164 2.04 -16.05 -13.05
CA LYS A 164 1.94 -16.69 -11.73
C LYS A 164 2.87 -16.04 -10.72
N ILE A 165 2.38 -15.88 -9.51
CA ILE A 165 3.18 -15.57 -8.31
C ILE A 165 3.01 -16.71 -7.33
N THR A 166 4.09 -17.12 -6.68
CA THR A 166 4.07 -18.13 -5.62
C THR A 166 4.93 -17.66 -4.45
N SER A 167 4.39 -17.76 -3.24
CA SER A 167 5.11 -17.53 -1.99
C SER A 167 5.08 -18.81 -1.16
N ILE A 168 6.24 -19.19 -0.64
CA ILE A 168 6.39 -20.31 0.27
C ILE A 168 6.72 -19.75 1.65
N THR A 169 5.91 -20.08 2.64
CA THR A 169 6.07 -19.64 4.02
C THR A 169 6.07 -20.85 4.95
N PRO A 170 6.48 -20.69 6.22
CA PRO A 170 6.33 -21.76 7.21
C PRO A 170 4.89 -22.21 7.43
N HIS A 171 3.91 -21.38 7.05
CA HIS A 171 2.47 -21.65 7.19
C HIS A 171 1.84 -22.22 5.92
N GLY A 172 2.60 -22.43 4.84
CA GLY A 172 2.09 -23.02 3.61
C GLY A 172 2.59 -22.34 2.33
N THR A 173 2.11 -22.86 1.20
CA THR A 173 2.39 -22.28 -0.12
C THR A 173 1.15 -21.55 -0.62
N PHE A 174 1.32 -20.28 -0.93
CA PHE A 174 0.29 -19.42 -1.50
C PHE A 174 0.63 -19.10 -2.95
N SER A 175 -0.34 -19.23 -3.84
CA SER A 175 -0.10 -18.90 -5.24
C SER A 175 -1.32 -18.22 -5.88
N ARG A 176 -1.04 -17.40 -6.88
CA ARG A 176 -2.02 -16.80 -7.76
C ARG A 176 -1.56 -16.97 -9.19
N SER A 177 -2.45 -17.41 -10.04
CA SER A 177 -2.24 -17.50 -11.49
C SER A 177 -3.17 -16.54 -12.21
N ASP A 178 -2.71 -16.00 -13.32
CA ASP A 178 -3.59 -15.29 -14.23
C ASP A 178 -4.57 -16.29 -14.86
N ASN A 179 -5.86 -15.99 -14.77
CA ASN A 179 -6.93 -16.78 -15.36
C ASN A 179 -7.17 -16.39 -16.85
N ALA A 180 -6.23 -15.72 -17.48
CA ALA A 180 -6.33 -15.38 -18.88
C ALA A 180 -6.21 -16.63 -19.75
N GLY A 181 -7.36 -17.30 -19.94
CA GLY A 181 -7.65 -18.18 -21.10
C GLY A 181 -6.95 -19.54 -21.08
N LEU A 182 -7.66 -20.57 -20.63
CA LEU A 182 -7.70 -21.85 -21.33
C LEU A 182 -8.67 -21.74 -22.49
#